data_05d924b3b69f7427a53129038c5a10d1
#
_entry.id   05d924b3b69f7427a53129038c5a10d1
#
_cell.length_a   1.000
_cell.length_b   1.000
_cell.length_c   1.000
_cell.angle_alpha   90.00
_cell.angle_beta   90.00
_cell.angle_gamma   90.00
#
_symmetry.space_group_name_H-M   'P 1'
#
loop_
_entity.id
_entity.type
_entity.pdbx_description
1 polymer ?
#
loop_
_entity_poly.entity_id
_entity_poly.type
_entity_poly.pdbx_seq_one_letter_code
_entity_poly.pdbx_strand_id
1 'polypeptide(L)'
;MSESLTAFELLLQIDQRCRVLAADLPSQPSRQDNWSGIGFRLGEHWYVAPMGEVSEVLHEPRYTQLPGVKPWVKGVANLRGRLLPIMDVCAFFSDQELGHELSAVRKQRRVLVVEYKDVFAGLMVDEVYGLQHFAQDSLEAVPPNEISGAMDAFVQGRFQREQSWQVFSPFALAQSQDFMHVAV
;
A
#
# COMPACT_ATOMS: atom_id res chain seq x y z
N MET A 1 -46.70 -42.69 26.82
CA MET A 1 -45.33 -42.96 27.31
C MET A 1 -44.41 -42.12 26.46
N SER A 2 -43.92 -41.02 27.01
CA SER A 2 -42.99 -40.14 26.26
C SER A 2 -41.61 -40.73 26.47
N GLU A 3 -41.03 -41.29 25.41
CA GLU A 3 -39.61 -41.66 25.40
C GLU A 3 -38.79 -40.36 25.53
N SER A 4 -38.12 -40.21 26.67
CA SER A 4 -37.17 -39.13 26.85
C SER A 4 -35.91 -39.45 26.04
N LEU A 5 -35.71 -38.72 24.95
CA LEU A 5 -34.51 -38.78 24.17
C LEU A 5 -33.30 -38.53 25.06
N THR A 6 -32.28 -39.35 24.91
CA THR A 6 -31.00 -39.09 25.59
C THR A 6 -30.35 -37.81 25.04
N ALA A 7 -29.51 -37.17 25.83
CA ALA A 7 -28.81 -35.93 25.41
C ALA A 7 -28.05 -36.13 24.10
N PHE A 8 -27.49 -37.31 23.85
CA PHE A 8 -26.78 -37.68 22.64
C PHE A 8 -27.70 -37.76 21.41
N GLU A 9 -28.89 -38.38 21.58
CA GLU A 9 -29.88 -38.48 20.51
C GLU A 9 -30.44 -37.10 20.13
N LEU A 10 -30.62 -36.22 21.11
CA LEU A 10 -31.00 -34.84 20.86
C LEU A 10 -29.95 -34.08 20.04
N LEU A 11 -28.66 -34.25 20.39
CA LEU A 11 -27.57 -33.64 19.62
C LEU A 11 -27.51 -34.14 18.18
N LEU A 12 -27.68 -35.46 17.95
CA LEU A 12 -27.75 -36.02 16.62
C LEU A 12 -28.91 -35.48 15.81
N GLN A 13 -30.08 -35.30 16.42
CA GLN A 13 -31.23 -34.71 15.74
C GLN A 13 -30.96 -33.24 15.37
N ILE A 14 -30.32 -32.49 16.25
CA ILE A 14 -29.96 -31.11 15.95
C ILE A 14 -28.96 -31.06 14.79
N ASP A 15 -27.89 -31.90 14.81
CA ASP A 15 -26.91 -31.95 13.73
C ASP A 15 -27.55 -32.30 12.38
N GLN A 16 -28.44 -33.31 12.35
CA GLN A 16 -29.17 -33.67 11.14
C GLN A 16 -30.06 -32.52 10.61
N ARG A 17 -30.79 -31.84 11.53
CA ARG A 17 -31.61 -30.69 11.14
C ARG A 17 -30.74 -29.52 10.62
N CYS A 18 -29.60 -29.24 11.25
CA CYS A 18 -28.67 -28.23 10.78
C CYS A 18 -28.18 -28.55 9.38
N ARG A 19 -27.82 -29.80 9.07
CA ARG A 19 -27.37 -30.24 7.74
C ARG A 19 -28.44 -30.11 6.66
N VAL A 20 -29.72 -30.46 7.02
CA VAL A 20 -30.84 -30.41 6.08
C VAL A 20 -31.35 -28.99 5.86
N LEU A 21 -31.29 -28.14 6.89
CA LEU A 21 -31.74 -26.74 6.85
C LEU A 21 -30.62 -25.75 6.58
N ALA A 22 -29.35 -26.22 6.49
CA ALA A 22 -28.25 -25.35 6.10
C ALA A 22 -28.59 -24.79 4.71
N ALA A 23 -28.78 -23.48 4.67
CA ALA A 23 -28.77 -22.78 3.40
C ALA A 23 -27.41 -23.04 2.71
N ASP A 24 -27.49 -23.34 1.42
CA ASP A 24 -26.24 -23.42 0.63
C ASP A 24 -25.40 -22.18 0.90
N LEU A 25 -24.11 -22.39 1.14
CA LEU A 25 -23.18 -21.26 1.23
C LEU A 25 -23.42 -20.38 0.01
N PRO A 26 -23.54 -19.05 0.20
CA PRO A 26 -23.68 -18.16 -0.94
C PRO A 26 -22.61 -18.55 -1.95
N SER A 27 -23.03 -18.87 -3.19
CA SER A 27 -22.09 -19.15 -4.27
C SER A 27 -21.08 -18.01 -4.26
N GLN A 28 -19.83 -18.33 -3.91
CA GLN A 28 -18.78 -17.33 -4.02
C GLN A 28 -18.83 -16.86 -5.47
N PRO A 29 -19.09 -15.57 -5.74
CA PRO A 29 -18.93 -15.07 -7.08
C PRO A 29 -17.53 -15.52 -7.50
N SER A 30 -17.45 -16.15 -8.67
CA SER A 30 -16.20 -16.63 -9.26
C SER A 30 -15.09 -15.66 -8.83
N ARG A 31 -14.02 -16.17 -8.18
CA ARG A 31 -12.89 -15.36 -7.79
C ARG A 31 -12.48 -14.57 -9.05
N GLN A 32 -13.03 -13.39 -9.21
CA GLN A 32 -12.39 -12.41 -10.06
C GLN A 32 -11.03 -12.23 -9.37
N ASP A 33 -9.98 -12.55 -10.09
CA ASP A 33 -8.63 -12.31 -9.60
C ASP A 33 -8.52 -10.80 -9.37
N ASN A 34 -8.83 -10.39 -8.15
CA ASN A 34 -8.80 -9.00 -7.75
C ASN A 34 -7.38 -8.67 -7.34
N TRP A 35 -6.77 -7.78 -8.09
CA TRP A 35 -5.54 -7.14 -7.66
C TRP A 35 -5.83 -6.16 -6.52
N SER A 36 -5.01 -6.14 -5.48
CA SER A 36 -5.21 -5.29 -4.32
C SER A 36 -3.94 -4.54 -3.96
N GLY A 37 -4.09 -3.29 -3.56
CA GLY A 37 -2.97 -2.45 -3.15
C GLY A 37 -3.39 -1.29 -2.27
N ILE A 38 -2.41 -0.60 -1.70
CA ILE A 38 -2.62 0.60 -0.89
C ILE A 38 -2.61 1.82 -1.81
N GLY A 39 -3.76 2.49 -1.90
CA GLY A 39 -3.91 3.73 -2.66
C GLY A 39 -3.33 4.93 -1.93
N PHE A 40 -2.57 5.77 -2.63
CA PHE A 40 -1.99 6.99 -2.08
C PHE A 40 -1.84 8.07 -3.15
N ARG A 41 -1.52 9.30 -2.71
CA ARG A 41 -1.33 10.45 -3.59
C ARG A 41 0.06 11.05 -3.40
N LEU A 42 0.66 11.46 -4.51
CA LEU A 42 1.87 12.28 -4.57
C LEU A 42 1.60 13.46 -5.52
N GLY A 43 1.58 14.66 -4.97
CA GLY A 43 1.18 15.84 -5.72
C GLY A 43 -0.26 15.70 -6.23
N GLU A 44 -0.43 15.76 -7.54
CA GLU A 44 -1.74 15.65 -8.20
C GLU A 44 -2.00 14.23 -8.77
N HIS A 45 -1.06 13.30 -8.59
CA HIS A 45 -1.12 11.98 -9.18
C HIS A 45 -1.53 10.90 -8.15
N TRP A 46 -2.31 9.94 -8.63
CA TRP A 46 -2.82 8.83 -7.84
C TRP A 46 -1.99 7.58 -8.10
N TYR A 47 -1.56 6.97 -7.02
CA TYR A 47 -0.73 5.76 -7.04
C TYR A 47 -1.36 4.66 -6.23
N VAL A 48 -1.01 3.43 -6.57
CA VAL A 48 -1.36 2.27 -5.77
C VAL A 48 -0.14 1.37 -5.65
N ALA A 49 0.26 1.07 -4.40
CA ALA A 49 1.33 0.12 -4.12
C ALA A 49 0.76 -1.28 -3.95
N PRO A 50 1.37 -2.34 -4.53
CA PRO A 50 0.97 -3.72 -4.27
C PRO A 50 0.89 -4.00 -2.78
N MET A 51 -0.15 -4.72 -2.33
CA MET A 51 -0.39 -4.95 -0.89
C MET A 51 0.78 -5.65 -0.19
N GLY A 52 1.54 -6.48 -0.90
CA GLY A 52 2.72 -7.17 -0.37
C GLY A 52 3.97 -6.30 -0.21
N GLU A 53 3.97 -5.07 -0.74
CA GLU A 53 5.11 -4.16 -0.71
C GLU A 53 5.03 -3.09 0.38
N VAL A 54 3.89 -2.98 1.05
CA VAL A 54 3.67 -2.07 2.18
C VAL A 54 3.36 -2.89 3.42
N SER A 55 4.21 -2.79 4.43
CA SER A 55 4.05 -3.54 5.69
C SER A 55 3.10 -2.85 6.66
N GLU A 56 3.11 -1.52 6.70
CA GLU A 56 2.29 -0.73 7.62
C GLU A 56 2.06 0.69 7.05
N VAL A 57 0.95 1.31 7.43
CA VAL A 57 0.64 2.71 7.14
C VAL A 57 0.54 3.48 8.44
N LEU A 58 1.37 4.51 8.58
CA LEU A 58 1.44 5.33 9.79
C LEU A 58 0.95 6.75 9.53
N HIS A 59 0.46 7.40 10.57
CA HIS A 59 0.46 8.86 10.63
C HIS A 59 1.90 9.37 10.63
N GLU A 60 2.14 10.58 10.14
CA GLU A 60 3.48 11.18 10.19
C GLU A 60 4.03 11.12 11.62
N PRO A 61 5.08 10.28 11.86
CA PRO A 61 5.65 10.15 13.20
C PRO A 61 6.55 11.35 13.52
N ARG A 62 6.84 11.53 14.79
CA ARG A 62 7.94 12.44 15.17
C ARG A 62 9.26 11.82 14.77
N TYR A 63 10.08 12.56 14.07
CA TYR A 63 11.41 12.12 13.63
C TYR A 63 12.49 13.13 14.04
N THR A 64 13.70 12.64 14.22
CA THR A 64 14.89 13.45 14.48
C THR A 64 15.62 13.66 13.16
N GLN A 65 15.88 14.91 12.80
CA GLN A 65 16.64 15.24 11.60
C GLN A 65 18.10 14.77 11.73
N LEU A 66 18.68 14.34 10.62
CA LEU A 66 20.07 13.92 10.54
C LEU A 66 20.88 14.98 9.80
N PRO A 67 22.08 15.31 10.27
CA PRO A 67 22.99 16.19 9.53
C PRO A 67 23.67 15.43 8.36
N GLY A 68 24.04 16.15 7.30
CA GLY A 68 24.81 15.58 6.18
C GLY A 68 24.02 14.57 5.32
N VAL A 69 22.70 14.68 5.30
CA VAL A 69 21.83 13.88 4.44
C VAL A 69 21.16 14.72 3.36
N LYS A 70 20.75 14.09 2.29
CA LYS A 70 20.05 14.73 1.18
C LYS A 70 18.70 15.33 1.63
N PRO A 71 18.18 16.39 0.95
CA PRO A 71 16.99 17.15 1.38
C PRO A 71 15.72 16.33 1.52
N TRP A 72 15.58 15.26 0.75
CA TRP A 72 14.44 14.36 0.80
C TRP A 72 14.50 13.36 1.96
N VAL A 73 15.63 13.21 2.65
CA VAL A 73 15.71 12.46 3.91
C VAL A 73 15.29 13.35 5.06
N LYS A 74 14.12 13.11 5.62
CA LYS A 74 13.57 13.94 6.70
C LYS A 74 14.19 13.66 8.05
N GLY A 75 14.68 12.46 8.28
CA GLY A 75 15.29 12.05 9.54
C GLY A 75 14.95 10.62 9.91
N VAL A 76 15.04 10.30 11.20
CA VAL A 76 14.80 8.96 11.73
C VAL A 76 13.73 9.00 12.83
N ALA A 77 12.74 8.14 12.72
CA ALA A 77 11.72 7.91 13.74
C ALA A 77 11.98 6.59 14.48
N ASN A 78 11.37 6.44 15.64
CA ASN A 78 11.34 5.16 16.35
C ASN A 78 9.99 4.47 16.08
N LEU A 79 10.03 3.31 15.46
CA LEU A 79 8.86 2.45 15.26
C LEU A 79 9.06 1.14 16.04
N ARG A 80 8.37 1.01 17.17
CA ARG A 80 8.42 -0.20 18.02
C ARG A 80 9.85 -0.63 18.43
N GLY A 81 10.72 0.33 18.73
CA GLY A 81 12.12 0.07 19.10
C GLY A 81 13.08 -0.10 17.91
N ARG A 82 12.61 -0.07 16.67
CA ARG A 82 13.45 -0.04 15.46
C ARG A 82 13.57 1.39 14.93
N LEU A 83 14.73 1.74 14.43
CA LEU A 83 14.94 3.02 13.77
C LEU A 83 14.40 2.95 12.35
N LEU A 84 13.46 3.86 12.03
CA LEU A 84 12.81 3.98 10.73
C LEU A 84 13.27 5.28 10.06
N PRO A 85 14.14 5.22 9.03
CA PRO A 85 14.43 6.37 8.20
C PRO A 85 13.17 6.86 7.48
N ILE A 86 12.91 8.16 7.54
CA ILE A 86 11.74 8.79 6.90
C ILE A 86 12.21 9.53 5.64
N MET A 87 11.70 9.09 4.50
CA MET A 87 12.04 9.60 3.18
C MET A 87 10.83 10.32 2.56
N ASP A 88 10.99 11.54 2.13
CA ASP A 88 9.95 12.31 1.42
C ASP A 88 9.99 11.96 -0.07
N VAL A 89 9.02 11.17 -0.53
CA VAL A 89 8.98 10.67 -1.90
C VAL A 89 8.78 11.81 -2.90
N CYS A 90 7.93 12.78 -2.59
CA CYS A 90 7.74 13.95 -3.44
C CYS A 90 9.04 14.75 -3.57
N ALA A 91 9.75 14.98 -2.47
CA ALA A 91 11.02 15.70 -2.50
C ALA A 91 12.10 14.96 -3.26
N PHE A 92 12.16 13.62 -3.16
CA PHE A 92 13.10 12.78 -3.91
C PHE A 92 12.93 12.95 -5.42
N PHE A 93 11.70 12.88 -5.91
CA PHE A 93 11.42 13.03 -7.35
C PHE A 93 11.51 14.49 -7.81
N SER A 94 11.18 15.46 -6.96
CA SER A 94 11.32 16.89 -7.28
C SER A 94 12.78 17.33 -7.42
N ASP A 95 13.67 16.75 -6.65
CA ASP A 95 15.13 17.03 -6.74
C ASP A 95 15.73 16.52 -8.06
N GLN A 96 15.10 15.53 -8.68
CA GLN A 96 15.57 14.94 -9.94
C GLN A 96 15.06 15.65 -11.19
N GLU A 97 13.84 16.20 -11.20
CA GLU A 97 13.24 16.71 -12.46
C GLU A 97 12.23 17.86 -12.34
N LEU A 98 11.70 18.18 -11.17
CA LEU A 98 10.54 19.05 -11.06
C LEU A 98 10.75 20.21 -10.08
N GLY A 99 11.12 21.37 -10.63
CA GLY A 99 10.99 22.66 -9.95
C GLY A 99 9.53 23.03 -9.68
N HIS A 100 8.69 22.09 -9.24
CA HIS A 100 7.31 22.36 -8.90
C HIS A 100 7.16 22.68 -7.42
N GLU A 101 6.54 23.81 -7.16
CA GLU A 101 6.10 24.25 -5.85
C GLU A 101 5.34 23.10 -5.15
N LEU A 102 5.94 22.58 -4.09
CA LEU A 102 5.32 21.62 -3.20
C LEU A 102 3.97 22.18 -2.73
N SER A 103 2.90 21.59 -3.20
CA SER A 103 1.54 21.93 -2.84
C SER A 103 1.42 22.13 -1.33
N ALA A 104 0.90 23.27 -0.91
CA ALA A 104 0.77 23.70 0.49
C ALA A 104 -0.22 22.88 1.34
N VAL A 105 -0.74 21.78 0.83
CA VAL A 105 -1.69 20.92 1.54
C VAL A 105 -0.95 19.87 2.39
N ARG A 106 -0.26 20.35 3.42
CA ARG A 106 0.49 19.52 4.39
C ARG A 106 -0.38 18.84 5.46
N LYS A 107 -1.71 18.78 5.30
CA LYS A 107 -2.56 18.51 6.48
C LYS A 107 -2.76 17.04 6.85
N GLN A 108 -2.38 16.06 6.03
CA GLN A 108 -2.63 14.64 6.35
C GLN A 108 -1.55 13.69 5.84
N ARG A 109 -0.28 14.09 5.91
CA ARG A 109 0.81 13.22 5.48
C ARG A 109 0.77 11.88 6.19
N ARG A 110 1.08 10.85 5.44
CA ARG A 110 1.18 9.47 5.89
C ARG A 110 2.55 8.90 5.54
N VAL A 111 2.91 7.85 6.23
CA VAL A 111 4.15 7.13 5.98
C VAL A 111 3.80 5.69 5.65
N LEU A 112 4.18 5.25 4.46
CA LEU A 112 4.14 3.84 4.07
C LEU A 112 5.43 3.19 4.53
N VAL A 113 5.33 2.20 5.40
CA VAL A 113 6.49 1.44 5.87
C VAL A 113 6.77 0.32 4.88
N VAL A 114 7.99 0.31 4.39
CA VAL A 114 8.49 -0.69 3.43
C VAL A 114 9.58 -1.51 4.11
N GLU A 115 9.45 -2.82 4.02
CA GLU A 115 10.44 -3.75 4.50
C GLU A 115 10.76 -4.74 3.38
N TYR A 116 11.95 -4.60 2.81
CA TYR A 116 12.39 -5.41 1.68
C TYR A 116 13.87 -5.77 1.85
N LYS A 117 14.17 -7.06 1.99
CA LYS A 117 15.52 -7.55 2.30
C LYS A 117 16.11 -6.82 3.52
N ASP A 118 17.20 -6.09 3.31
CA ASP A 118 17.90 -5.32 4.34
C ASP A 118 17.39 -3.86 4.44
N VAL A 119 16.44 -3.47 3.59
CA VAL A 119 15.88 -2.12 3.57
C VAL A 119 14.66 -2.05 4.46
N PHE A 120 14.71 -1.13 5.43
CA PHE A 120 13.58 -0.77 6.28
C PHE A 120 13.44 0.74 6.24
N ALA A 121 12.41 1.24 5.57
CA ALA A 121 12.23 2.67 5.32
C ALA A 121 10.76 3.09 5.40
N GLY A 122 10.54 4.34 5.79
CA GLY A 122 9.24 5.00 5.77
C GLY A 122 9.15 5.99 4.61
N LEU A 123 8.30 5.71 3.66
CA LEU A 123 8.01 6.56 2.50
C LEU A 123 6.92 7.56 2.87
N MET A 124 7.26 8.83 3.01
CA MET A 124 6.30 9.88 3.28
C MET A 124 5.57 10.26 2.00
N VAL A 125 4.25 10.18 2.05
CA VAL A 125 3.31 10.52 0.97
C VAL A 125 2.30 11.58 1.42
N ASP A 126 1.64 12.23 0.48
CA ASP A 126 0.73 13.32 0.81
C ASP A 126 -0.56 12.83 1.47
N GLU A 127 -1.13 11.74 0.96
CA GLU A 127 -2.39 11.20 1.45
C GLU A 127 -2.49 9.70 1.15
N VAL A 128 -3.20 8.94 1.99
CA VAL A 128 -3.46 7.51 1.78
C VAL A 128 -4.96 7.26 1.75
N TYR A 129 -5.41 6.52 0.74
CA TYR A 129 -6.82 6.18 0.50
C TYR A 129 -7.17 4.75 0.93
N GLY A 130 -6.26 4.10 1.65
CA GLY A 130 -6.46 2.73 2.14
C GLY A 130 -6.38 1.68 1.05
N LEU A 131 -6.98 0.52 1.34
CA LEU A 131 -6.96 -0.63 0.45
C LEU A 131 -7.86 -0.39 -0.76
N GLN A 132 -7.28 -0.54 -1.94
CA GLN A 132 -7.95 -0.47 -3.22
C GLN A 132 -7.98 -1.85 -3.87
N HIS A 133 -9.08 -2.16 -4.57
CA HIS A 133 -9.27 -3.42 -5.31
C HIS A 133 -9.52 -3.09 -6.78
N PHE A 134 -8.82 -3.74 -7.65
CA PHE A 134 -8.95 -3.61 -9.10
C PHE A 134 -9.16 -4.99 -9.73
N ALA A 135 -9.90 -5.06 -10.81
CA ALA A 135 -9.95 -6.28 -11.60
C ALA A 135 -8.58 -6.49 -12.27
N GLN A 136 -8.00 -7.67 -12.15
CA GLN A 136 -6.65 -7.93 -12.65
C GLN A 136 -6.53 -7.76 -14.17
N ASP A 137 -7.59 -8.06 -14.87
CA ASP A 137 -7.72 -7.90 -16.33
C ASP A 137 -7.78 -6.43 -16.78
N SER A 138 -8.01 -5.49 -15.86
CA SER A 138 -8.03 -4.06 -16.14
C SER A 138 -6.67 -3.37 -15.96
N LEU A 139 -5.59 -4.14 -15.70
CA LEU A 139 -4.25 -3.60 -15.66
C LEU A 139 -3.75 -3.27 -17.06
N GLU A 140 -3.50 -2.01 -17.33
CA GLU A 140 -2.95 -1.52 -18.57
C GLU A 140 -1.45 -1.27 -18.46
N ALA A 141 -0.69 -1.60 -19.49
CA ALA A 141 0.69 -1.15 -19.61
C ALA A 141 0.73 0.37 -19.81
N VAL A 142 1.61 1.05 -19.10
CA VAL A 142 1.77 2.49 -19.30
C VAL A 142 2.67 2.75 -20.50
N PRO A 143 2.21 3.53 -21.50
CA PRO A 143 3.07 3.90 -22.61
C PRO A 143 4.24 4.75 -22.12
N PRO A 144 5.47 4.52 -22.63
CA PRO A 144 6.66 5.23 -22.16
C PRO A 144 6.63 6.76 -22.33
N ASN A 145 5.64 7.30 -23.02
CA ASN A 145 5.50 8.73 -23.27
C ASN A 145 4.49 9.45 -22.34
N GLU A 146 3.75 8.72 -21.53
CA GLU A 146 2.70 9.28 -20.66
C GLU A 146 3.14 9.54 -19.22
N ILE A 147 4.20 8.89 -18.77
CA ILE A 147 4.83 9.16 -17.49
C ILE A 147 6.13 9.88 -17.82
N SER A 148 6.24 11.13 -17.45
CA SER A 148 7.43 11.93 -17.71
C SER A 148 8.24 11.99 -16.43
N GLY A 149 9.43 11.37 -16.45
CA GLY A 149 10.37 11.59 -15.39
C GLY A 149 10.90 10.37 -14.65
N ALA A 150 11.65 10.64 -13.57
CA ALA A 150 12.31 9.64 -12.73
C ALA A 150 11.35 8.61 -12.08
N MET A 151 10.06 8.91 -12.03
CA MET A 151 9.02 7.99 -11.51
C MET A 151 8.78 6.78 -12.41
N ASP A 152 9.03 6.89 -13.73
CA ASP A 152 8.72 5.84 -14.72
C ASP A 152 9.38 4.50 -14.37
N ALA A 153 10.59 4.56 -13.87
CA ALA A 153 11.35 3.36 -13.49
C ALA A 153 10.67 2.53 -12.39
N PHE A 154 9.73 3.13 -11.65
CA PHE A 154 9.08 2.52 -10.50
C PHE A 154 7.60 2.23 -10.73
N VAL A 155 7.05 2.57 -11.91
CA VAL A 155 5.66 2.33 -12.30
C VAL A 155 5.58 1.08 -13.18
N GLN A 156 4.75 0.12 -12.77
CA GLN A 156 4.59 -1.18 -13.43
C GLN A 156 3.39 -1.25 -14.38
N GLY A 157 2.46 -0.31 -14.25
CA GLY A 157 1.23 -0.27 -15.03
C GLY A 157 0.26 0.75 -14.46
N ARG A 158 -0.96 0.76 -14.99
CA ARG A 158 -2.03 1.62 -14.46
C ARG A 158 -3.38 0.90 -14.46
N PHE A 159 -4.24 1.31 -13.55
CA PHE A 159 -5.65 0.98 -13.54
C PHE A 159 -6.47 2.23 -13.83
N GLN A 160 -7.39 2.15 -14.78
CA GLN A 160 -8.29 3.24 -15.11
C GLN A 160 -9.62 3.10 -14.38
N ARG A 161 -10.01 4.13 -13.62
CA ARG A 161 -11.33 4.30 -13.01
C ARG A 161 -11.80 5.73 -13.23
N GLU A 162 -12.47 6.33 -12.24
CA GLU A 162 -12.73 7.78 -12.22
C GLU A 162 -11.42 8.58 -12.33
N GLN A 163 -10.34 8.00 -11.79
CA GLN A 163 -8.99 8.53 -11.85
C GLN A 163 -8.03 7.46 -12.34
N SER A 164 -6.92 7.87 -12.94
CA SER A 164 -5.84 6.98 -13.35
C SER A 164 -4.96 6.65 -12.14
N TRP A 165 -4.91 5.38 -11.75
CA TRP A 165 -4.11 4.85 -10.65
C TRP A 165 -2.85 4.20 -11.20
N GLN A 166 -1.70 4.81 -10.95
CA GLN A 166 -0.42 4.25 -11.38
C GLN A 166 0.06 3.20 -10.36
N VAL A 167 0.43 2.02 -10.84
CA VAL A 167 0.95 0.94 -10.00
C VAL A 167 2.40 1.22 -9.69
N PHE A 168 2.66 1.78 -8.53
CA PHE A 168 3.99 2.13 -8.04
C PHE A 168 4.57 1.01 -7.19
N SER A 169 5.83 0.63 -7.43
CA SER A 169 6.53 -0.38 -6.64
C SER A 169 7.47 0.24 -5.62
N PRO A 170 7.11 0.29 -4.33
CA PRO A 170 8.02 0.63 -3.24
C PRO A 170 9.28 -0.22 -3.20
N PHE A 171 9.19 -1.50 -3.57
CA PHE A 171 10.35 -2.40 -3.61
C PHE A 171 11.34 -2.04 -4.71
N ALA A 172 10.85 -1.62 -5.89
CA ALA A 172 11.71 -1.13 -6.95
C ALA A 172 12.44 0.14 -6.51
N LEU A 173 11.74 1.07 -5.84
CA LEU A 173 12.35 2.27 -5.27
C LEU A 173 13.42 1.92 -4.23
N ALA A 174 13.14 0.99 -3.32
CA ALA A 174 14.08 0.55 -2.28
C ALA A 174 15.34 -0.14 -2.85
N GLN A 175 15.31 -0.59 -4.11
CA GLN A 175 16.47 -1.16 -4.81
C GLN A 175 17.26 -0.13 -5.62
N SER A 176 16.73 1.08 -5.80
CA SER A 176 17.40 2.14 -6.55
C SER A 176 18.63 2.64 -5.81
N GLN A 177 19.77 2.69 -6.51
CA GLN A 177 21.01 3.22 -5.95
C GLN A 177 20.87 4.71 -5.56
N ASP A 178 20.15 5.48 -6.36
CA ASP A 178 19.94 6.91 -6.10
C ASP A 178 19.11 7.14 -4.84
N PHE A 179 18.13 6.29 -4.58
CA PHE A 179 17.33 6.33 -3.37
C PHE A 179 18.12 5.87 -2.13
N MET A 180 19.00 4.91 -2.28
CA MET A 180 19.83 4.39 -1.19
C MET A 180 21.04 5.30 -0.88
N HIS A 181 21.44 6.16 -1.82
CA HIS A 181 22.54 7.09 -1.61
C HIS A 181 22.07 8.37 -0.88
N VAL A 182 21.93 8.27 0.44
CA VAL A 182 21.34 9.29 1.33
C VAL A 182 22.31 10.36 1.80
N ALA A 183 23.62 10.14 1.68
CA ALA A 183 24.64 11.09 2.10
C ALA A 183 24.86 12.20 1.05
N VAL A 184 25.18 13.42 1.53
CA VAL A 184 25.60 14.56 0.69
C VAL A 184 27.08 14.47 0.42
#